data_78d6ccc1727f3fc976bbe2505f3c17ad
#
_entry.id   78d6ccc1727f3fc976bbe2505f3c17ad
#
_cell.length_a   1.000
_cell.length_b   1.000
_cell.length_c   1.000
_cell.angle_alpha   90.00
_cell.angle_beta   90.00
_cell.angle_gamma   90.00
#
_symmetry.space_group_name_H-M   'P 1'
#
loop_
_entity.id
_entity.type
_entity.pdbx_description
1 polymer ?
#
loop_
_entity_poly.entity_id
_entity_poly.type
_entity_poly.pdbx_seq_one_letter_code
_entity_poly.pdbx_strand_id
1 'polypeptide(L)'
;MFIGVCRLAIQIPDARSLKDRRRVVKSFKDRVRAKLPVSIAEVGDLEHPGIAYLGLAVVANETSRCSEILSAVVSMARVVPDGILADVRTEIVSFGSGGKGIEHGIEASLSDDAHGDFDEDER
;
A
#
# COMPACT_ATOMS: atom_id res chain seq x y z
N MET A 1 -7.98 15.16 3.91
CA MET A 1 -7.67 14.10 2.93
C MET A 1 -7.82 12.75 3.58
N PHE A 2 -8.00 11.74 2.76
CA PHE A 2 -8.16 10.38 3.26
C PHE A 2 -7.05 9.51 2.73
N ILE A 3 -6.62 8.55 3.54
CA ILE A 3 -5.60 7.61 3.15
C ILE A 3 -6.22 6.22 3.27
N GLY A 4 -6.29 5.52 2.15
CA GLY A 4 -6.74 4.14 2.16
C GLY A 4 -5.53 3.24 2.25
N VAL A 5 -5.54 2.28 3.16
CA VAL A 5 -4.46 1.32 3.30
C VAL A 5 -5.01 -0.09 3.19
N CYS A 6 -4.20 -0.96 2.64
CA CYS A 6 -4.58 -2.35 2.45
C CYS A 6 -3.38 -3.24 2.67
N ARG A 7 -3.58 -4.35 3.35
CA ARG A 7 -2.56 -5.38 3.49
C ARG A 7 -3.12 -6.67 2.93
N LEU A 8 -2.36 -7.28 2.03
CA LEU A 8 -2.74 -8.54 1.41
C LEU A 8 -1.75 -9.62 1.80
N ALA A 9 -2.25 -10.83 2.02
CA ALA A 9 -1.40 -12.01 2.16
C ALA A 9 -1.68 -12.91 0.97
N ILE A 10 -0.65 -13.21 0.19
CA ILE A 10 -0.79 -14.05 -0.99
C ILE A 10 0.05 -15.31 -0.79
N GLN A 11 -0.61 -16.46 -0.84
CA GLN A 11 0.09 -17.72 -0.79
C GLN A 11 0.57 -18.07 -2.19
N ILE A 12 1.76 -18.65 -2.27
CA ILE A 12 2.36 -19.03 -3.53
C ILE A 12 2.70 -20.50 -3.40
N PRO A 13 1.72 -21.40 -3.63
CA PRO A 13 1.88 -22.82 -3.29
C PRO A 13 3.01 -23.52 -4.02
N ASP A 14 3.30 -23.08 -5.25
CA ASP A 14 4.33 -23.74 -6.02
C ASP A 14 5.70 -23.09 -5.90
N ALA A 15 5.84 -22.09 -5.05
CA ALA A 15 7.13 -21.44 -4.88
C ALA A 15 8.06 -22.34 -4.10
N ARG A 16 9.20 -22.65 -4.70
CA ARG A 16 10.22 -23.49 -4.06
C ARG A 16 11.43 -22.69 -3.67
N SER A 17 11.45 -21.40 -4.02
CA SER A 17 12.58 -20.54 -3.75
C SER A 17 12.09 -19.10 -3.66
N LEU A 18 12.95 -18.25 -3.15
CA LEU A 18 12.65 -16.81 -3.12
C LEU A 18 12.57 -16.22 -4.53
N LYS A 19 13.25 -16.84 -5.48
CA LYS A 19 13.18 -16.38 -6.85
C LYS A 19 11.78 -16.58 -7.43
N ASP A 20 11.16 -17.75 -7.18
CA ASP A 20 9.80 -18.01 -7.63
C ASP A 20 8.83 -17.01 -6.99
N ARG A 21 8.99 -16.78 -5.71
CA ARG A 21 8.15 -15.84 -4.98
C ARG A 21 8.28 -14.44 -5.55
N ARG A 22 9.50 -13.99 -5.81
CA ARG A 22 9.73 -12.66 -6.34
C ARG A 22 9.09 -12.44 -7.69
N ARG A 23 9.08 -13.48 -8.53
CA ARG A 23 8.47 -13.37 -9.85
C ARG A 23 6.97 -13.10 -9.74
N VAL A 24 6.28 -13.84 -8.87
CA VAL A 24 4.84 -13.68 -8.69
C VAL A 24 4.55 -12.30 -8.10
N VAL A 25 5.30 -11.89 -7.08
CA VAL A 25 5.11 -10.61 -6.40
C VAL A 25 5.37 -9.45 -7.36
N LYS A 26 6.47 -9.51 -8.12
CA LYS A 26 6.80 -8.43 -9.04
C LYS A 26 5.74 -8.29 -10.11
N SER A 27 5.27 -9.39 -10.66
CA SER A 27 4.23 -9.36 -11.68
C SER A 27 2.96 -8.70 -11.15
N PHE A 28 2.55 -9.06 -9.94
CA PHE A 28 1.36 -8.47 -9.34
C PHE A 28 1.55 -6.97 -9.09
N LYS A 29 2.69 -6.58 -8.51
CA LYS A 29 2.96 -5.16 -8.25
C LYS A 29 2.95 -4.35 -9.54
N ASP A 30 3.56 -4.88 -10.59
CA ASP A 30 3.62 -4.16 -11.87
C ASP A 30 2.22 -3.96 -12.45
N ARG A 31 1.37 -4.99 -12.36
CA ARG A 31 0.01 -4.87 -12.89
C ARG A 31 -0.83 -3.89 -12.08
N VAL A 32 -0.68 -3.89 -10.77
CA VAL A 32 -1.42 -2.95 -9.92
C VAL A 32 -0.98 -1.53 -10.23
N ARG A 33 0.32 -1.30 -10.29
CA ARG A 33 0.85 0.04 -10.58
C ARG A 33 0.43 0.55 -11.95
N ALA A 34 0.27 -0.34 -12.91
CA ALA A 34 -0.13 0.06 -14.25
C ALA A 34 -1.59 0.51 -14.32
N LYS A 35 -2.42 0.07 -13.39
CA LYS A 35 -3.85 0.34 -13.45
C LYS A 35 -4.37 1.26 -12.37
N LEU A 36 -3.72 1.32 -11.23
CA LEU A 36 -4.28 2.03 -10.08
C LEU A 36 -3.26 2.99 -9.48
N PRO A 37 -3.74 4.13 -8.98
CA PRO A 37 -2.83 5.15 -8.42
C PRO A 37 -2.50 4.83 -6.97
N VAL A 38 -1.78 3.75 -6.74
CA VAL A 38 -1.43 3.31 -5.40
C VAL A 38 0.08 3.17 -5.26
N SER A 39 0.53 3.31 -4.03
CA SER A 39 1.88 2.94 -3.65
C SER A 39 1.80 1.51 -3.13
N ILE A 40 2.71 0.64 -3.54
CA ILE A 40 2.68 -0.76 -3.16
C ILE A 40 4.08 -1.24 -2.85
N ALA A 41 4.21 -2.03 -1.77
CA ALA A 41 5.48 -2.58 -1.35
C ALA A 41 5.27 -3.92 -0.65
N GLU A 42 6.30 -4.74 -0.63
CA GLU A 42 6.27 -5.91 0.22
C GLU A 42 6.51 -5.50 1.65
N VAL A 43 5.80 -6.14 2.56
CA VAL A 43 5.91 -5.86 3.99
C VAL A 43 6.00 -7.19 4.74
N GLY A 44 6.44 -7.14 5.99
CA GLY A 44 6.50 -8.36 6.80
C GLY A 44 7.71 -9.21 6.47
N ASP A 45 7.55 -10.52 6.58
CA ASP A 45 8.65 -11.47 6.38
C ASP A 45 8.93 -11.66 4.90
N LEU A 46 10.05 -11.20 4.44
CA LEU A 46 10.43 -11.28 3.03
C LEU A 46 11.17 -12.57 2.68
N GLU A 47 11.40 -13.42 3.68
CA GLU A 47 12.19 -14.61 3.48
C GLU A 47 11.37 -15.89 3.32
N HIS A 48 10.07 -15.82 3.45
CA HIS A 48 9.22 -17.00 3.38
C HIS A 48 8.79 -17.22 1.92
N PRO A 49 9.23 -18.30 1.26
CA PRO A 49 8.92 -18.47 -0.16
C PRO A 49 7.46 -18.75 -0.46
N GLY A 50 6.73 -19.30 0.49
CA GLY A 50 5.35 -19.73 0.28
C GLY A 50 4.28 -18.67 0.55
N ILE A 51 4.66 -17.52 1.06
CA ILE A 51 3.68 -16.47 1.34
C ILE A 51 4.33 -15.10 1.20
N ALA A 52 3.58 -14.14 0.67
CA ALA A 52 4.04 -12.77 0.53
C ALA A 52 3.00 -11.83 1.11
N TYR A 53 3.45 -10.83 1.83
CA TYR A 53 2.57 -9.79 2.35
C TYR A 53 2.85 -8.51 1.58
N LEU A 54 1.79 -7.85 1.13
CA LEU A 54 1.90 -6.61 0.37
C LEU A 54 1.12 -5.52 1.08
N GLY A 55 1.74 -4.36 1.19
CA GLY A 55 1.08 -3.18 1.73
C GLY A 55 0.83 -2.19 0.61
N LEU A 56 -0.36 -1.60 0.60
CA LEU A 56 -0.74 -0.62 -0.41
C LEU A 56 -1.34 0.59 0.26
N ALA A 57 -1.16 1.73 -0.36
CA ALA A 57 -1.75 2.98 0.14
C ALA A 57 -2.20 3.85 -1.01
N VAL A 58 -3.29 4.58 -0.78
CA VAL A 58 -3.82 5.53 -1.75
C VAL A 58 -4.30 6.77 -1.00
N VAL A 59 -4.13 7.93 -1.60
CA VAL A 59 -4.58 9.21 -1.03
C VAL A 59 -5.69 9.75 -1.92
N ALA A 60 -6.76 10.24 -1.31
CA ALA A 60 -7.86 10.81 -2.05
C ALA A 60 -8.60 11.87 -1.22
N ASN A 61 -9.43 12.65 -1.88
CA ASN A 61 -10.25 13.64 -1.20
C ASN A 61 -11.50 13.06 -0.57
N GLU A 62 -11.89 11.86 -0.96
CA GLU A 62 -13.13 11.25 -0.49
C GLU A 62 -12.92 9.80 -0.13
N THR A 63 -13.66 9.34 0.89
CA THR A 63 -13.58 7.95 1.30
C THR A 63 -14.08 7.01 0.21
N SER A 64 -15.08 7.44 -0.57
CA SER A 64 -15.61 6.61 -1.65
C SER A 64 -14.54 6.30 -2.69
N ARG A 65 -13.69 7.27 -2.98
CA ARG A 65 -12.62 7.04 -3.95
C ARG A 65 -11.59 6.06 -3.40
N CYS A 66 -11.25 6.19 -2.12
CA CYS A 66 -10.36 5.21 -1.48
C CYS A 66 -10.96 3.81 -1.55
N SER A 67 -12.25 3.69 -1.24
CA SER A 67 -12.93 2.39 -1.28
C SER A 67 -12.92 1.79 -2.66
N GLU A 68 -13.17 2.59 -3.69
CA GLU A 68 -13.16 2.11 -5.06
C GLU A 68 -11.80 1.54 -5.44
N ILE A 69 -10.75 2.28 -5.11
CA ILE A 69 -9.40 1.88 -5.47
C ILE A 69 -8.99 0.62 -4.69
N LEU A 70 -9.29 0.58 -3.39
CA LEU A 70 -8.94 -0.60 -2.60
C LEU A 70 -9.72 -1.83 -3.06
N SER A 71 -10.99 -1.66 -3.43
CA SER A 71 -11.77 -2.77 -3.97
C SER A 71 -11.19 -3.29 -5.27
N ALA A 72 -10.69 -2.39 -6.11
CA ALA A 72 -10.07 -2.80 -7.37
C ALA A 72 -8.78 -3.60 -7.11
N VAL A 73 -8.00 -3.18 -6.10
CA VAL A 73 -6.79 -3.91 -5.70
C VAL A 73 -7.15 -5.33 -5.28
N VAL A 74 -8.16 -5.46 -4.43
CA VAL A 74 -8.58 -6.77 -3.92
C VAL A 74 -9.06 -7.67 -5.05
N SER A 75 -9.81 -7.10 -6.01
CA SER A 75 -10.28 -7.86 -7.16
C SER A 75 -9.12 -8.38 -7.99
N MET A 76 -8.08 -7.57 -8.18
CA MET A 76 -6.88 -8.01 -8.89
C MET A 76 -6.16 -9.11 -8.11
N ALA A 77 -6.12 -9.00 -6.79
CA ALA A 77 -5.45 -9.99 -5.97
C ALA A 77 -6.15 -11.34 -5.98
N ARG A 78 -7.48 -11.34 -6.13
CA ARG A 78 -8.23 -12.60 -6.17
C ARG A 78 -7.93 -13.45 -7.38
N VAL A 79 -7.42 -12.85 -8.44
CA VAL A 79 -7.13 -13.58 -9.67
C VAL A 79 -5.64 -13.54 -10.00
N VAL A 80 -4.79 -13.36 -8.99
CA VAL A 80 -3.36 -13.31 -9.23
C VAL A 80 -2.88 -14.66 -9.76
N PRO A 81 -2.14 -14.67 -10.85
CA PRO A 81 -1.63 -15.93 -11.39
C PRO A 81 -0.62 -16.56 -10.44
N ASP A 82 -0.71 -17.85 -10.27
CA ASP A 82 0.22 -18.64 -9.45
C ASP A 82 0.21 -18.27 -7.97
N GLY A 83 -0.87 -17.62 -7.52
CA GLY A 83 -1.01 -17.25 -6.12
C GLY A 83 -2.45 -17.37 -5.66
N ILE A 84 -2.64 -17.39 -4.35
CA ILE A 84 -3.95 -17.47 -3.73
C ILE A 84 -4.04 -16.36 -2.68
N LEU A 85 -5.06 -15.52 -2.82
CA LEU A 85 -5.28 -14.47 -1.82
C LEU A 85 -5.77 -15.13 -0.53
N ALA A 86 -4.97 -15.03 0.51
CA ALA A 86 -5.25 -15.70 1.78
C ALA A 86 -5.85 -14.77 2.83
N ASP A 87 -5.54 -13.47 2.78
CA ASP A 87 -6.05 -12.54 3.76
C ASP A 87 -6.05 -11.13 3.19
N VAL A 88 -7.00 -10.32 3.62
CA VAL A 88 -7.14 -8.92 3.21
C VAL A 88 -7.49 -8.10 4.43
N ARG A 89 -6.79 -7.00 4.62
CA ARG A 89 -7.17 -6.00 5.62
C ARG A 89 -7.15 -4.64 4.98
N THR A 90 -8.21 -3.86 5.19
CA THR A 90 -8.29 -2.50 4.66
C THR A 90 -8.72 -1.55 5.75
N GLU A 91 -8.28 -0.32 5.61
CA GLU A 91 -8.64 0.74 6.54
C GLU A 91 -8.59 2.06 5.80
N ILE A 92 -9.49 2.99 6.13
CA ILE A 92 -9.46 4.33 5.57
C ILE A 92 -9.29 5.29 6.73
N VAL A 93 -8.27 6.12 6.64
CA VAL A 93 -7.88 7.04 7.70
C VAL A 93 -8.11 8.46 7.22
N SER A 94 -8.69 9.29 8.06
CA SER A 94 -8.84 10.71 7.79
C SER A 94 -7.62 11.43 8.36
N PHE A 95 -6.97 12.25 7.54
CA PHE A 95 -5.79 12.95 7.96
C PHE A 95 -5.94 14.43 7.62
N GLY A 96 -5.68 15.28 8.59
CA GLY A 96 -5.74 16.72 8.38
C GLY A 96 -7.11 17.21 7.99
N SER A 97 -8.16 16.56 8.49
CA SER A 97 -9.50 16.84 8.01
C SER A 97 -10.16 18.02 8.69
N GLY A 98 -9.67 18.58 9.69
CA GLY A 98 -10.25 19.75 10.28
C GLY A 98 -9.37 20.93 9.95
N GLY A 99 -9.90 22.03 9.58
CA GLY A 99 -9.10 23.18 9.25
C GLY A 99 -8.07 23.51 10.32
N LYS A 100 -8.43 23.35 11.57
CA LYS A 100 -7.50 23.65 12.63
C LYS A 100 -6.26 22.78 12.59
N GLY A 101 -6.43 21.52 12.32
CA GLY A 101 -5.31 20.61 12.24
C GLY A 101 -4.35 21.00 11.16
N ILE A 102 -4.88 21.40 10.02
CA ILE A 102 -4.05 21.80 8.91
C ILE A 102 -3.27 23.05 9.23
N GLU A 103 -3.93 24.02 9.81
CA GLU A 103 -3.27 25.26 10.17
C GLU A 103 -2.14 25.02 11.15
N HIS A 104 -2.40 24.25 12.18
CA HIS A 104 -1.36 23.93 13.13
C HIS A 104 -0.23 23.15 12.49
N GLY A 105 -0.56 22.25 11.60
CA GLY A 105 0.44 21.46 10.91
C GLY A 105 1.35 22.34 10.08
N ILE A 106 0.82 23.31 9.39
CA ILE A 106 1.61 24.20 8.59
C ILE A 106 2.51 25.06 9.45
N GLU A 107 1.98 25.59 10.54
CA GLU A 107 2.79 26.39 11.43
C GLU A 107 3.91 25.57 12.04
N ALA A 108 3.61 24.37 12.46
CA ALA A 108 4.62 23.51 13.03
C ALA A 108 5.68 23.16 12.01
N SER A 109 5.29 22.95 10.78
CA SER A 109 6.23 22.69 9.74
C SER A 109 7.15 23.83 9.49
N LEU A 110 6.61 25.02 9.46
CA LEU A 110 7.42 26.20 9.24
C LEU A 110 8.40 26.43 10.37
N SER A 111 7.99 26.15 11.60
CA SER A 111 8.90 26.35 12.69
C SER A 111 9.96 25.27 12.77
N ASP A 112 9.64 24.05 12.34
CA ASP A 112 10.59 23.03 12.36
C ASP A 112 11.37 22.96 11.10
N ASP A 113 11.11 23.79 10.18
CA ASP A 113 11.59 23.71 8.94
C ASP A 113 12.93 23.54 8.78
N ALA A 114 13.50 23.79 9.70
CA ALA A 114 14.77 23.57 9.65
C ALA A 114 15.02 22.21 9.29
N HIS A 115 14.29 21.33 9.47
CA HIS A 115 14.68 20.10 9.14
C HIS A 115 14.01 19.46 8.14
N GLY A 116 13.52 19.89 7.76
CA GLY A 116 12.95 19.28 6.80
C GLY A 116 13.22 17.96 6.41
N ASP A 117 13.32 17.78 6.58
CA ASP A 117 13.23 16.94 6.13
C ASP A 117 13.03 16.01 5.76
N PHE A 118 12.68 15.77 5.68
CA PHE A 118 12.27 14.87 5.34
C PHE A 118 12.74 14.06 4.56
N ASP A 119 13.10 14.24 4.43
CA ASP A 119 13.38 13.58 3.71
C ASP A 119 13.84 12.55 3.51
N GLU A 120 13.95 12.36 3.81
CA GLU A 120 14.25 11.51 3.71
C GLU A 120 14.18 10.53 3.37
N ASP A 121 13.79 10.68 3.32
CA ASP A 121 13.55 9.87 3.11
C ASP A 121 13.67 9.14 2.44
N GLU A 122 13.66 9.28 2.23
CA GLU A 122 13.59 8.78 1.62
C GLU A 122 13.93 8.05 1.01
N ARG A 123 14.06 8.01 0.95
CA ARG A 123 14.23 7.36 0.30
C ARG A 123 14.52 6.57 -0.14
#